data_c630d1e05ffe0e70ba2d61c9483c954d
#
_entry.id   c630d1e05ffe0e70ba2d61c9483c954d
#
_cell.length_a   1.000
_cell.length_b   1.000
_cell.length_c   1.000
_cell.angle_alpha   90.00
_cell.angle_beta   90.00
_cell.angle_gamma   90.00
#
_symmetry.space_group_name_H-M   'P 1'
#
loop_
_entity.id
_entity.type
_entity.pdbx_description
1 polymer ?
#
loop_
_entity_poly.entity_id
_entity_poly.type
_entity_poly.pdbx_seq_one_letter_code
_entity_poly.pdbx_strand_id
1 'polypeptide(L)'
;MRPVRKGGRLLAALLSTLLATVLMAVLVPASAEAAAPPRPQSDPFYRPPSPLPAGRPGDVIRSEAVTAWVLPLVPMNARAWRVMYLSTDAKGRPNAVTGTVLVPRKAWNGPGKRPLVGYAIGTHGLGDHCAPSYGLRIGLDYESVFINAMLARGWAVVVSDYEQLGTPGVHTYMVGRSQGHAVLDSLRAATRLDAAGLPGDSPMGVSGYSQGGTSAGWAAQLKDEYAPELPIKGVAAGGVAADLSEVAEHLDGSLFFILLGAAAVGFDSAYPELPFTEHLNAAGRALMEDAQDDCIVDALTKAHFKRMSDYLNVDLLNTPEWQEKLRANRLGGGASPSMPVFQYHAIYDEMVDASQARTLRREWCGAGTTLRWHEYLLPEHALAALGAAGDVQSWLADRFAGEREAGNC
;
A
#
# COMPACT_ATOMS: atom_id res chain seq x y z
N MET A 1 -15.01 78.21 21.75
CA MET A 1 -15.94 77.13 22.14
C MET A 1 -16.38 76.39 20.90
N ARG A 2 -15.89 75.18 20.67
CA ARG A 2 -16.30 74.30 19.52
C ARG A 2 -17.15 73.17 20.08
N PRO A 3 -18.22 72.74 19.40
CA PRO A 3 -19.11 71.67 19.88
C PRO A 3 -18.51 70.27 19.60
N VAL A 4 -18.69 69.41 20.60
CA VAL A 4 -18.26 68.01 20.61
C VAL A 4 -19.21 67.17 19.74
N ARG A 5 -18.64 66.38 18.89
CA ARG A 5 -19.32 65.48 17.94
C ARG A 5 -20.10 64.34 18.62
N LYS A 6 -21.40 64.28 18.35
CA LYS A 6 -22.26 63.09 18.65
C LYS A 6 -22.12 62.00 17.57
N GLY A 7 -20.99 61.33 17.51
CA GLY A 7 -20.77 60.26 16.51
C GLY A 7 -20.48 58.87 17.05
N GLY A 8 -20.30 58.76 18.40
CA GLY A 8 -19.80 57.49 18.96
C GLY A 8 -20.84 56.45 19.39
N ARG A 9 -22.13 56.79 19.39
CA ARG A 9 -23.19 55.89 19.89
C ARG A 9 -23.87 55.05 18.81
N LEU A 10 -23.78 55.42 17.52
CA LEU A 10 -24.32 54.62 16.40
C LEU A 10 -23.39 53.50 15.94
N LEU A 11 -22.06 53.67 16.12
CA LEU A 11 -21.13 52.60 15.74
C LEU A 11 -21.12 51.43 16.75
N ALA A 12 -21.36 51.70 18.02
CA ALA A 12 -21.44 50.63 19.03
C ALA A 12 -22.71 49.78 18.93
N ALA A 13 -23.81 50.34 18.45
CA ALA A 13 -25.05 49.59 18.24
C ALA A 13 -25.02 48.68 17.01
N LEU A 14 -24.26 49.03 15.96
CA LEU A 14 -24.11 48.24 14.75
C LEU A 14 -23.12 47.06 14.94
N LEU A 15 -22.10 47.22 15.80
CA LEU A 15 -21.18 46.11 16.11
C LEU A 15 -21.82 45.03 17.02
N SER A 16 -22.73 45.45 17.93
CA SER A 16 -23.40 44.48 18.81
C SER A 16 -24.46 43.64 18.10
N THR A 17 -25.10 44.17 17.06
CA THR A 17 -26.06 43.38 16.23
C THR A 17 -25.36 42.44 15.27
N LEU A 18 -24.16 42.76 14.76
CA LEU A 18 -23.37 41.85 13.92
C LEU A 18 -22.80 40.68 14.72
N LEU A 19 -22.41 40.90 15.96
CA LEU A 19 -21.87 39.84 16.84
C LEU A 19 -22.99 38.88 17.30
N ALA A 20 -24.22 39.34 17.49
CA ALA A 20 -25.36 38.51 17.86
C ALA A 20 -25.85 37.61 16.70
N THR A 21 -25.74 38.08 15.45
CA THR A 21 -26.11 37.30 14.26
C THR A 21 -25.07 36.23 13.91
N VAL A 22 -23.80 36.44 14.22
CA VAL A 22 -22.74 35.44 14.04
C VAL A 22 -22.81 34.33 15.11
N LEU A 23 -23.27 34.66 16.33
CA LEU A 23 -23.44 33.66 17.40
C LEU A 23 -24.70 32.78 17.24
N MET A 24 -25.73 33.23 16.50
CA MET A 24 -26.90 32.39 16.21
C MET A 24 -26.72 31.43 15.01
N ALA A 25 -25.68 31.58 14.19
CA ALA A 25 -25.40 30.69 13.06
C ALA A 25 -24.61 29.42 13.45
N VAL A 26 -24.26 29.23 14.72
CA VAL A 26 -23.47 28.06 15.18
C VAL A 26 -24.29 27.09 16.04
N LEU A 27 -25.60 27.25 16.12
CA LEU A 27 -26.50 26.19 16.59
C LEU A 27 -26.92 25.29 15.39
N VAL A 28 -25.92 24.72 14.68
CA VAL A 28 -26.14 23.50 13.93
C VAL A 28 -26.45 22.42 14.97
N PRO A 29 -27.61 21.72 14.88
CA PRO A 29 -27.86 20.60 15.76
C PRO A 29 -26.64 19.66 15.60
N ALA A 30 -26.03 19.25 16.70
CA ALA A 30 -25.00 18.24 16.70
C ALA A 30 -25.59 17.02 16.00
N SER A 31 -25.37 16.91 14.71
CA SER A 31 -25.54 15.66 13.97
C SER A 31 -24.76 14.66 14.80
N ALA A 32 -25.39 13.57 15.23
CA ALA A 32 -24.74 12.52 15.97
C ALA A 32 -23.41 12.26 15.29
N GLU A 33 -22.32 12.64 15.96
CA GLU A 33 -20.97 12.44 15.45
C GLU A 33 -20.87 10.94 15.26
N ALA A 34 -20.87 10.50 14.01
CA ALA A 34 -20.82 9.06 13.71
C ALA A 34 -19.53 8.58 14.36
N ALA A 35 -19.67 7.74 15.38
CA ALA A 35 -18.53 7.22 16.12
C ALA A 35 -17.52 6.67 15.12
N ALA A 36 -16.22 7.00 15.31
CA ALA A 36 -15.16 6.49 14.46
C ALA A 36 -15.29 4.95 14.38
N PRO A 37 -15.08 4.34 13.20
CA PRO A 37 -15.17 2.89 13.08
C PRO A 37 -14.20 2.22 14.04
N PRO A 38 -14.56 1.05 14.61
CA PRO A 38 -13.69 0.33 15.53
C PRO A 38 -12.36 -0.02 14.83
N ARG A 39 -11.27 0.00 15.61
CA ARG A 39 -9.94 -0.42 15.11
C ARG A 39 -9.95 -1.91 14.78
N PRO A 40 -9.10 -2.39 13.85
CA PRO A 40 -9.05 -3.79 13.42
C PRO A 40 -8.97 -4.79 14.59
N GLN A 41 -8.18 -4.51 15.62
CA GLN A 41 -8.02 -5.40 16.79
C GLN A 41 -9.34 -5.66 17.52
N SER A 42 -10.28 -4.71 17.51
CA SER A 42 -11.58 -4.79 18.16
C SER A 42 -12.75 -5.04 17.20
N ASP A 43 -12.51 -4.96 15.88
CA ASP A 43 -13.55 -5.14 14.86
C ASP A 43 -13.64 -6.63 14.43
N PRO A 44 -14.77 -7.31 14.67
CA PRO A 44 -14.96 -8.70 14.27
C PRO A 44 -14.77 -8.95 12.76
N PHE A 45 -14.87 -7.91 11.94
CA PHE A 45 -14.65 -8.04 10.50
C PHE A 45 -13.25 -8.55 10.19
N TYR A 46 -12.23 -8.13 10.94
CA TYR A 46 -10.81 -8.49 10.69
C TYR A 46 -10.43 -9.85 11.27
N ARG A 47 -11.34 -10.55 11.95
CA ARG A 47 -11.08 -11.90 12.47
C ARG A 47 -11.46 -12.95 11.46
N PRO A 48 -10.51 -13.69 10.85
CA PRO A 48 -10.82 -14.79 9.95
C PRO A 48 -11.65 -15.88 10.68
N PRO A 49 -12.53 -16.59 9.95
CA PRO A 49 -13.16 -17.77 10.50
C PRO A 49 -12.12 -18.87 10.75
N SER A 50 -12.33 -19.67 11.80
CA SER A 50 -11.48 -20.83 12.10
C SER A 50 -12.37 -22.07 12.23
N PRO A 51 -12.19 -23.09 11.37
CA PRO A 51 -11.24 -23.13 10.24
C PRO A 51 -11.60 -22.13 9.11
N LEU A 52 -10.62 -21.82 8.25
CA LEU A 52 -10.91 -21.09 7.02
C LEU A 52 -11.89 -21.86 6.12
N PRO A 53 -12.79 -21.19 5.41
CA PRO A 53 -13.70 -21.87 4.48
C PRO A 53 -12.92 -22.52 3.37
N ALA A 54 -13.41 -23.65 2.86
CA ALA A 54 -12.90 -24.23 1.63
C ALA A 54 -13.18 -23.25 0.46
N GLY A 55 -12.18 -23.06 -0.41
CA GLY A 55 -12.29 -22.13 -1.53
C GLY A 55 -10.98 -22.01 -2.29
N ARG A 56 -10.98 -21.13 -3.28
CA ARG A 56 -9.81 -20.83 -4.11
C ARG A 56 -9.25 -19.45 -3.71
N PRO A 57 -7.96 -19.18 -3.96
CA PRO A 57 -7.40 -17.85 -3.81
C PRO A 57 -8.26 -16.78 -4.51
N GLY A 58 -8.55 -15.69 -3.82
CA GLY A 58 -9.45 -14.62 -4.24
C GLY A 58 -10.96 -14.87 -3.99
N ASP A 59 -11.38 -16.01 -3.43
CA ASP A 59 -12.78 -16.18 -3.03
C ASP A 59 -13.10 -15.28 -1.82
N VAL A 60 -14.19 -14.53 -1.92
CA VAL A 60 -14.58 -13.56 -0.88
C VAL A 60 -15.18 -14.31 0.31
N ILE A 61 -14.56 -14.18 1.47
CA ILE A 61 -15.05 -14.76 2.73
C ILE A 61 -16.20 -13.90 3.28
N ARG A 62 -16.03 -12.58 3.26
CA ARG A 62 -17.05 -11.59 3.67
C ARG A 62 -16.79 -10.24 3.03
N SER A 63 -17.83 -9.43 2.93
CA SER A 63 -17.75 -8.06 2.46
C SER A 63 -18.74 -7.18 3.20
N GLU A 64 -18.44 -5.90 3.30
CA GLU A 64 -19.30 -4.89 3.89
C GLU A 64 -19.15 -3.58 3.15
N ALA A 65 -20.29 -2.96 2.78
CA ALA A 65 -20.28 -1.63 2.16
C ALA A 65 -19.81 -0.59 3.17
N VAL A 66 -18.88 0.27 2.75
CA VAL A 66 -18.27 1.31 3.60
C VAL A 66 -18.20 2.64 2.86
N THR A 67 -17.93 3.71 3.60
CA THR A 67 -17.47 4.97 2.99
C THR A 67 -15.95 5.00 3.04
N ALA A 68 -15.32 5.22 1.88
CA ALA A 68 -13.90 5.49 1.78
C ALA A 68 -13.68 7.01 1.63
N TRP A 69 -12.64 7.51 2.28
CA TRP A 69 -12.32 8.94 2.35
C TRP A 69 -10.97 9.23 1.71
N VAL A 70 -10.85 10.37 1.03
CA VAL A 70 -9.57 10.92 0.56
C VAL A 70 -8.82 11.56 1.74
N LEU A 71 -9.55 12.36 2.50
CA LEU A 71 -9.14 13.01 3.75
C LEU A 71 -10.33 12.97 4.70
N PRO A 72 -10.16 13.20 6.01
CA PRO A 72 -11.28 13.28 6.91
C PRO A 72 -12.36 14.24 6.37
N LEU A 73 -13.59 13.78 6.34
CA LEU A 73 -14.76 14.49 5.82
C LEU A 73 -14.80 14.73 4.29
N VAL A 74 -13.84 14.21 3.53
CA VAL A 74 -13.82 14.30 2.06
C VAL A 74 -14.01 12.90 1.46
N PRO A 75 -15.25 12.45 1.21
CA PRO A 75 -15.50 11.11 0.70
C PRO A 75 -15.00 10.94 -0.74
N MET A 76 -14.49 9.75 -1.07
CA MET A 76 -14.23 9.36 -2.44
C MET A 76 -15.56 9.24 -3.21
N ASN A 77 -15.58 9.69 -4.46
CA ASN A 77 -16.75 9.53 -5.32
C ASN A 77 -16.85 8.12 -5.91
N ALA A 78 -16.86 7.14 -5.02
CA ALA A 78 -16.92 5.72 -5.33
C ALA A 78 -17.94 4.99 -4.44
N ARG A 79 -18.40 3.83 -4.90
CA ARG A 79 -18.93 2.79 -4.02
C ARG A 79 -17.72 2.03 -3.47
N ALA A 80 -17.71 1.74 -2.19
CA ALA A 80 -16.60 1.07 -1.55
C ALA A 80 -17.09 -0.11 -0.69
N TRP A 81 -16.32 -1.17 -0.68
CA TRP A 81 -16.53 -2.34 0.17
C TRP A 81 -15.20 -2.75 0.79
N ARG A 82 -15.17 -2.90 2.10
CA ARG A 82 -14.12 -3.70 2.71
C ARG A 82 -14.41 -5.17 2.45
N VAL A 83 -13.38 -5.92 2.16
CA VAL A 83 -13.46 -7.34 1.83
C VAL A 83 -12.47 -8.14 2.66
N MET A 84 -12.83 -9.37 2.98
CA MET A 84 -11.90 -10.40 3.43
C MET A 84 -11.95 -11.51 2.39
N TYR A 85 -10.81 -11.97 1.92
CA TYR A 85 -10.70 -12.96 0.86
C TYR A 85 -9.63 -14.00 1.17
N LEU A 86 -9.77 -15.18 0.56
CA LEU A 86 -8.75 -16.22 0.62
C LEU A 86 -7.53 -15.81 -0.21
N SER A 87 -6.36 -16.02 0.34
CA SER A 87 -5.09 -15.86 -0.34
C SER A 87 -4.14 -16.99 0.02
N THR A 88 -2.86 -16.84 -0.32
CA THR A 88 -1.83 -17.84 -0.12
C THR A 88 -0.60 -17.20 0.49
N ASP A 89 -0.10 -17.78 1.57
CA ASP A 89 1.14 -17.32 2.23
C ASP A 89 2.39 -17.65 1.39
N ALA A 90 3.56 -17.24 1.87
CA ALA A 90 4.83 -17.48 1.20
C ALA A 90 5.21 -18.96 1.07
N LYS A 91 4.59 -19.85 1.86
CA LYS A 91 4.80 -21.30 1.88
C LYS A 91 3.74 -22.10 1.12
N GLY A 92 2.83 -21.41 0.41
CA GLY A 92 1.75 -22.04 -0.35
C GLY A 92 0.54 -22.47 0.47
N ARG A 93 0.42 -22.04 1.74
CA ARG A 93 -0.70 -22.37 2.61
C ARG A 93 -1.81 -21.33 2.49
N PRO A 94 -3.10 -21.74 2.58
CA PRO A 94 -4.21 -20.80 2.59
C PRO A 94 -4.13 -19.84 3.79
N ASN A 95 -4.41 -18.57 3.54
CA ASN A 95 -4.61 -17.54 4.57
C ASN A 95 -5.81 -16.67 4.22
N ALA A 96 -6.14 -15.71 5.10
CA ALA A 96 -7.17 -14.71 4.85
C ALA A 96 -6.55 -13.32 4.90
N VAL A 97 -6.84 -12.54 3.88
CA VAL A 97 -6.34 -11.16 3.73
C VAL A 97 -7.52 -10.20 3.63
N THR A 98 -7.37 -9.01 4.17
CA THR A 98 -8.36 -7.94 4.03
C THR A 98 -7.94 -6.91 2.98
N GLY A 99 -8.90 -6.08 2.58
CA GLY A 99 -8.67 -5.01 1.61
C GLY A 99 -9.91 -4.21 1.32
N THR A 100 -9.81 -3.32 0.34
CA THR A 100 -10.93 -2.44 -0.07
C THR A 100 -11.12 -2.48 -1.58
N VAL A 101 -12.35 -2.73 -2.03
CA VAL A 101 -12.77 -2.62 -3.44
C VAL A 101 -13.49 -1.29 -3.62
N LEU A 102 -13.08 -0.51 -4.62
CA LEU A 102 -13.59 0.84 -4.91
C LEU A 102 -14.05 0.91 -6.37
N VAL A 103 -15.30 1.28 -6.60
CA VAL A 103 -15.87 1.41 -7.95
C VAL A 103 -16.46 2.81 -8.11
N PRO A 104 -15.97 3.63 -9.06
CA PRO A 104 -16.53 4.96 -9.30
C PRO A 104 -18.05 4.95 -9.46
N ARG A 105 -18.74 5.89 -8.81
CA ARG A 105 -20.22 6.02 -8.94
C ARG A 105 -20.65 6.38 -10.36
N LYS A 106 -19.83 7.15 -11.07
CA LYS A 106 -20.07 7.46 -12.48
C LYS A 106 -19.95 6.20 -13.32
N ALA A 107 -20.90 5.97 -14.22
CA ALA A 107 -20.81 4.87 -15.18
C ALA A 107 -19.54 4.99 -16.03
N TRP A 108 -18.97 3.85 -16.41
CA TRP A 108 -17.84 3.81 -17.34
C TRP A 108 -18.33 4.21 -18.74
N ASN A 109 -17.65 5.15 -19.34
CA ASN A 109 -17.94 5.66 -20.69
C ASN A 109 -16.74 5.56 -21.64
N GLY A 110 -15.67 4.90 -21.20
CA GLY A 110 -14.53 4.60 -22.05
C GLY A 110 -14.76 3.35 -22.90
N PRO A 111 -13.78 2.98 -23.74
CA PRO A 111 -13.87 1.81 -24.59
C PRO A 111 -13.91 0.52 -23.76
N GLY A 112 -14.69 -0.47 -24.22
CA GLY A 112 -14.76 -1.79 -23.61
C GLY A 112 -15.26 -1.81 -22.16
N LYS A 113 -14.74 -2.74 -21.38
CA LYS A 113 -15.08 -2.90 -19.95
C LYS A 113 -14.27 -1.94 -19.09
N ARG A 114 -14.83 -1.56 -17.93
CA ARG A 114 -14.16 -0.71 -16.95
C ARG A 114 -12.83 -1.36 -16.53
N PRO A 115 -11.70 -0.66 -16.64
CA PRO A 115 -10.44 -1.16 -16.10
C PRO A 115 -10.47 -1.33 -14.59
N LEU A 116 -9.73 -2.33 -14.10
CA LEU A 116 -9.50 -2.58 -12.67
C LEU A 116 -8.01 -2.47 -12.37
N VAL A 117 -7.64 -1.67 -11.38
CA VAL A 117 -6.27 -1.54 -10.89
C VAL A 117 -6.13 -2.22 -9.54
N GLY A 118 -5.23 -3.20 -9.43
CA GLY A 118 -4.70 -3.67 -8.16
C GLY A 118 -3.68 -2.65 -7.66
N TYR A 119 -4.06 -1.86 -6.67
CA TYR A 119 -3.17 -0.88 -6.07
C TYR A 119 -2.44 -1.53 -4.91
N ALA A 120 -1.17 -1.81 -5.15
CA ALA A 120 -0.25 -2.36 -4.16
C ALA A 120 0.30 -1.19 -3.33
N ILE A 121 -0.09 -1.14 -2.05
CA ILE A 121 0.23 -0.03 -1.16
C ILE A 121 1.69 -0.04 -0.71
N GLY A 122 2.23 1.13 -0.40
CA GLY A 122 3.53 1.32 0.26
C GLY A 122 3.49 0.93 1.74
N THR A 123 4.56 1.23 2.44
CA THR A 123 4.72 0.86 3.85
C THR A 123 3.75 1.63 4.74
N HIS A 124 2.87 0.92 5.43
CA HIS A 124 1.91 1.51 6.38
C HIS A 124 2.32 1.28 7.84
N GLY A 125 3.22 0.35 8.12
CA GLY A 125 3.67 -0.04 9.46
C GLY A 125 3.35 -1.50 9.77
N LEU A 126 3.56 -1.91 11.03
CA LEU A 126 3.30 -3.27 11.49
C LEU A 126 2.00 -3.39 12.29
N GLY A 127 1.51 -2.30 12.84
CA GLY A 127 0.30 -2.29 13.67
C GLY A 127 -0.98 -2.58 12.86
N ASP A 128 -1.87 -3.40 13.39
CA ASP A 128 -3.15 -3.73 12.73
C ASP A 128 -3.97 -2.51 12.33
N HIS A 129 -3.95 -1.44 13.14
CA HIS A 129 -4.69 -0.21 12.86
C HIS A 129 -4.08 0.63 11.71
N CYS A 130 -2.93 0.21 11.19
CA CYS A 130 -2.32 0.81 10.01
C CYS A 130 -2.85 0.22 8.70
N ALA A 131 -3.69 -0.82 8.78
CA ALA A 131 -4.29 -1.45 7.60
C ALA A 131 -5.00 -0.41 6.71
N PRO A 132 -4.70 -0.37 5.40
CA PRO A 132 -5.33 0.56 4.46
C PRO A 132 -6.84 0.49 4.44
N SER A 133 -7.43 -0.71 4.59
CA SER A 133 -8.89 -0.87 4.68
C SER A 133 -9.49 -0.16 5.89
N TYR A 134 -8.72 0.05 6.95
CA TYR A 134 -9.10 0.90 8.08
C TYR A 134 -8.78 2.37 7.81
N GLY A 135 -7.56 2.69 7.35
CA GLY A 135 -7.12 4.06 7.03
C GLY A 135 -8.04 4.78 6.06
N LEU A 136 -8.45 4.09 4.99
CA LEU A 136 -9.41 4.61 4.01
C LEU A 136 -10.80 4.91 4.62
N ARG A 137 -11.23 4.16 5.63
CA ARG A 137 -12.51 4.39 6.31
C ARG A 137 -12.50 5.59 7.27
N ILE A 138 -11.35 6.00 7.72
CA ILE A 138 -11.19 7.16 8.63
C ILE A 138 -10.57 8.39 7.94
N GLY A 139 -10.14 8.25 6.67
CA GLY A 139 -9.54 9.33 5.89
C GLY A 139 -8.10 9.64 6.26
N LEU A 140 -7.36 8.68 6.81
CA LEU A 140 -5.97 8.84 7.24
C LEU A 140 -4.99 7.96 6.44
N ASP A 141 -5.44 7.39 5.31
CA ASP A 141 -4.56 6.69 4.39
C ASP A 141 -3.80 7.69 3.52
N TYR A 142 -2.47 7.72 3.62
CA TYR A 142 -1.64 8.71 2.91
C TYR A 142 -1.59 8.49 1.39
N GLU A 143 -1.90 7.27 0.91
CA GLU A 143 -1.97 6.95 -0.52
C GLU A 143 -3.37 7.16 -1.13
N SER A 144 -4.34 7.55 -0.31
CA SER A 144 -5.72 7.84 -0.75
C SER A 144 -5.80 8.79 -1.93
N VAL A 145 -4.86 9.74 -2.05
CA VAL A 145 -4.81 10.70 -3.15
C VAL A 145 -4.48 10.03 -4.50
N PHE A 146 -3.58 9.05 -4.52
CA PHE A 146 -3.23 8.29 -5.72
C PHE A 146 -4.38 7.37 -6.14
N ILE A 147 -5.00 6.70 -5.17
CA ILE A 147 -6.19 5.86 -5.36
C ILE A 147 -7.33 6.70 -5.95
N ASN A 148 -7.60 7.87 -5.35
CA ASN A 148 -8.65 8.78 -5.82
C ASN A 148 -8.38 9.32 -7.23
N ALA A 149 -7.12 9.54 -7.60
CA ALA A 149 -6.73 9.97 -8.93
C ALA A 149 -7.04 8.88 -10.00
N MET A 150 -6.85 7.60 -9.67
CA MET A 150 -7.24 6.48 -10.54
C MET A 150 -8.77 6.36 -10.67
N LEU A 151 -9.50 6.53 -9.55
CA LEU A 151 -10.96 6.58 -9.55
C LEU A 151 -11.50 7.74 -10.40
N ALA A 152 -10.82 8.90 -10.41
CA ALA A 152 -11.18 10.05 -11.23
C ALA A 152 -11.06 9.77 -12.74
N ARG A 153 -10.16 8.86 -13.14
CA ARG A 153 -10.11 8.34 -14.52
C ARG A 153 -11.25 7.38 -14.87
N GLY A 154 -12.07 7.03 -13.89
CA GLY A 154 -13.18 6.09 -14.06
C GLY A 154 -12.79 4.63 -13.86
N TRP A 155 -11.55 4.32 -13.47
CA TRP A 155 -11.10 2.95 -13.19
C TRP A 155 -11.59 2.49 -11.83
N ALA A 156 -11.89 1.19 -11.71
CA ALA A 156 -12.06 0.58 -10.42
C ALA A 156 -10.69 0.30 -9.79
N VAL A 157 -10.62 0.32 -8.47
CA VAL A 157 -9.39 0.06 -7.74
C VAL A 157 -9.67 -0.98 -6.65
N VAL A 158 -8.76 -1.92 -6.47
CA VAL A 158 -8.73 -2.78 -5.29
C VAL A 158 -7.40 -2.59 -4.58
N VAL A 159 -7.47 -2.42 -3.27
CA VAL A 159 -6.32 -2.26 -2.38
C VAL A 159 -6.27 -3.47 -1.46
N SER A 160 -5.12 -4.13 -1.39
CA SER A 160 -4.87 -5.22 -0.43
C SER A 160 -4.21 -4.67 0.82
N ASP A 161 -4.61 -5.14 1.99
CA ASP A 161 -3.91 -4.83 3.25
C ASP A 161 -2.63 -5.69 3.41
N TYR A 162 -2.45 -6.71 2.56
CA TYR A 162 -1.47 -7.79 2.67
C TYR A 162 -1.73 -8.75 3.84
N GLU A 163 -0.90 -9.77 3.96
CA GLU A 163 -1.02 -10.79 5.00
C GLU A 163 -0.73 -10.19 6.38
N GLN A 164 -1.66 -10.44 7.32
CA GLN A 164 -1.54 -10.06 8.73
C GLN A 164 -1.35 -8.55 8.99
N LEU A 165 -1.76 -7.69 8.08
CA LEU A 165 -1.95 -6.28 8.38
C LEU A 165 -3.46 -6.05 8.57
N GLY A 166 -3.87 -5.79 9.80
CA GLY A 166 -5.28 -5.68 10.21
C GLY A 166 -5.92 -7.00 10.67
N THR A 167 -5.47 -8.16 10.18
CA THR A 167 -5.89 -9.48 10.67
C THR A 167 -4.92 -10.01 11.74
N PRO A 168 -5.36 -10.92 12.65
CA PRO A 168 -4.50 -11.41 13.72
C PRO A 168 -3.18 -12.02 13.22
N GLY A 169 -2.09 -11.66 13.86
CA GLY A 169 -0.73 -12.08 13.56
C GLY A 169 0.21 -10.89 13.47
N VAL A 170 1.40 -11.08 12.93
CA VAL A 170 2.37 -10.02 12.67
C VAL A 170 2.53 -9.88 11.16
N HIS A 171 2.38 -8.67 10.64
CA HIS A 171 2.47 -8.38 9.21
C HIS A 171 3.74 -8.95 8.59
N THR A 172 3.59 -9.76 7.51
CA THR A 172 4.70 -10.35 6.75
C THR A 172 5.35 -9.32 5.82
N TYR A 173 5.78 -8.20 6.45
CA TYR A 173 6.36 -7.06 5.74
C TYR A 173 7.57 -7.48 4.90
N MET A 174 7.59 -7.04 3.62
CA MET A 174 8.63 -7.33 2.61
C MET A 174 8.79 -8.81 2.22
N VAL A 175 7.88 -9.70 2.63
CA VAL A 175 7.87 -11.09 2.16
C VAL A 175 7.20 -11.16 0.79
N GLY A 176 8.03 -11.18 -0.25
CA GLY A 176 7.61 -10.90 -1.63
C GLY A 176 6.53 -11.82 -2.19
N ARG A 177 6.65 -13.16 -2.00
CA ARG A 177 5.63 -14.09 -2.50
C ARG A 177 4.27 -13.89 -1.86
N SER A 178 4.23 -13.69 -0.53
CA SER A 178 2.99 -13.40 0.20
C SER A 178 2.32 -12.12 -0.32
N GLN A 179 3.10 -11.06 -0.49
CA GLN A 179 2.58 -9.77 -0.97
C GLN A 179 2.11 -9.85 -2.43
N GLY A 180 2.86 -10.52 -3.31
CA GLY A 180 2.46 -10.74 -4.71
C GLY A 180 1.17 -11.55 -4.83
N HIS A 181 1.03 -12.63 -4.03
CA HIS A 181 -0.21 -13.41 -3.97
C HIS A 181 -1.38 -12.55 -3.50
N ALA A 182 -1.21 -11.79 -2.41
CA ALA A 182 -2.26 -10.93 -1.87
C ALA A 182 -2.77 -9.88 -2.89
N VAL A 183 -1.86 -9.28 -3.68
CA VAL A 183 -2.22 -8.36 -4.76
C VAL A 183 -3.00 -9.07 -5.87
N LEU A 184 -2.54 -10.22 -6.35
CA LEU A 184 -3.23 -10.98 -7.40
C LEU A 184 -4.60 -11.47 -6.95
N ASP A 185 -4.71 -11.93 -5.70
CA ASP A 185 -5.95 -12.41 -5.12
C ASP A 185 -6.95 -11.30 -4.82
N SER A 186 -6.47 -10.08 -4.53
CA SER A 186 -7.33 -8.91 -4.42
C SER A 186 -8.05 -8.59 -5.73
N LEU A 187 -7.37 -8.73 -6.88
CA LEU A 187 -7.99 -8.59 -8.21
C LEU A 187 -9.06 -9.65 -8.47
N ARG A 188 -8.79 -10.91 -8.08
CA ARG A 188 -9.79 -11.99 -8.11
C ARG A 188 -10.98 -11.67 -7.24
N ALA A 189 -10.72 -11.24 -6.00
CA ALA A 189 -11.77 -10.89 -5.04
C ALA A 189 -12.65 -9.76 -5.54
N ALA A 190 -12.06 -8.71 -6.13
CA ALA A 190 -12.81 -7.60 -6.69
C ALA A 190 -13.78 -8.02 -7.80
N THR A 191 -13.39 -8.96 -8.65
CA THR A 191 -14.25 -9.47 -9.75
C THR A 191 -15.24 -10.55 -9.29
N ARG A 192 -15.00 -11.19 -8.14
CA ARG A 192 -15.91 -12.17 -7.53
C ARG A 192 -16.86 -11.54 -6.51
N LEU A 193 -16.71 -10.25 -6.23
CA LEU A 193 -17.65 -9.49 -5.41
C LEU A 193 -18.83 -9.04 -6.26
N ASP A 194 -19.94 -9.74 -6.23
CA ASP A 194 -21.14 -9.43 -7.04
C ASP A 194 -21.57 -7.98 -6.90
N ALA A 195 -21.53 -7.42 -5.69
CA ALA A 195 -21.90 -6.03 -5.41
C ALA A 195 -21.02 -5.00 -6.15
N ALA A 196 -19.80 -5.34 -6.51
CA ALA A 196 -18.91 -4.46 -7.28
C ALA A 196 -19.31 -4.39 -8.75
N GLY A 197 -19.89 -5.46 -9.31
CA GLY A 197 -20.33 -5.53 -10.71
C GLY A 197 -19.17 -5.43 -11.70
N LEU A 198 -17.99 -5.96 -11.35
CA LEU A 198 -16.79 -5.94 -12.19
C LEU A 198 -16.67 -7.29 -12.94
N PRO A 199 -16.70 -7.30 -14.27
CA PRO A 199 -16.49 -8.53 -15.04
C PRO A 199 -15.09 -9.12 -14.85
N GLY A 200 -14.99 -10.46 -14.79
CA GLY A 200 -13.71 -11.15 -14.62
C GLY A 200 -12.70 -10.95 -15.77
N ASP A 201 -13.19 -10.54 -16.95
CA ASP A 201 -12.39 -10.20 -18.13
C ASP A 201 -12.20 -8.68 -18.34
N SER A 202 -12.46 -7.87 -17.32
CA SER A 202 -12.06 -6.46 -17.31
C SER A 202 -10.55 -6.33 -17.54
N PRO A 203 -10.07 -5.37 -18.34
CA PRO A 203 -8.63 -5.13 -18.45
C PRO A 203 -8.09 -4.73 -17.07
N MET A 204 -7.03 -5.41 -16.63
CA MET A 204 -6.43 -5.19 -15.32
C MET A 204 -5.04 -4.58 -15.43
N GLY A 205 -4.67 -3.78 -14.42
CA GLY A 205 -3.32 -3.30 -14.21
C GLY A 205 -2.93 -3.45 -12.74
N VAL A 206 -1.64 -3.42 -12.46
CA VAL A 206 -1.12 -3.33 -11.08
C VAL A 206 -0.25 -2.09 -10.98
N SER A 207 -0.34 -1.38 -9.87
CA SER A 207 0.50 -0.21 -9.60
C SER A 207 0.88 -0.14 -8.14
N GLY A 208 2.12 0.24 -7.86
CA GLY A 208 2.59 0.45 -6.50
C GLY A 208 3.94 1.17 -6.44
N TYR A 209 4.26 1.68 -5.25
CA TYR A 209 5.52 2.35 -4.97
C TYR A 209 6.15 1.83 -3.68
N SER A 210 7.48 1.80 -3.57
CA SER A 210 8.21 1.34 -2.38
C SER A 210 7.88 -0.13 -2.05
N GLN A 211 7.38 -0.46 -0.86
CA GLN A 211 6.82 -1.79 -0.58
C GLN A 211 5.78 -2.18 -1.65
N GLY A 212 4.92 -1.22 -2.03
CA GLY A 212 3.93 -1.45 -3.08
C GLY A 212 4.55 -1.70 -4.45
N GLY A 213 5.64 -1.02 -4.79
CA GLY A 213 6.41 -1.26 -6.01
C GLY A 213 7.04 -2.66 -6.03
N THR A 214 7.58 -3.07 -4.90
CA THR A 214 8.12 -4.44 -4.70
C THR A 214 7.00 -5.49 -4.83
N SER A 215 5.85 -5.24 -4.20
CA SER A 215 4.67 -6.12 -4.27
C SER A 215 4.10 -6.20 -5.69
N ALA A 216 4.07 -5.07 -6.43
CA ALA A 216 3.67 -5.02 -7.83
C ALA A 216 4.66 -5.82 -8.71
N GLY A 217 5.96 -5.70 -8.45
CA GLY A 217 7.00 -6.51 -9.09
C GLY A 217 6.79 -8.01 -8.86
N TRP A 218 6.51 -8.41 -7.62
CA TRP A 218 6.20 -9.80 -7.28
C TRP A 218 4.90 -10.28 -7.93
N ALA A 219 3.86 -9.47 -7.97
CA ALA A 219 2.63 -9.79 -8.68
C ALA A 219 2.89 -10.01 -10.18
N ALA A 220 3.73 -9.16 -10.80
CA ALA A 220 4.12 -9.33 -12.19
C ALA A 220 4.90 -10.64 -12.43
N GLN A 221 5.87 -10.94 -11.58
CA GLN A 221 6.72 -12.12 -11.71
C GLN A 221 5.96 -13.44 -11.45
N LEU A 222 4.99 -13.44 -10.54
CA LEU A 222 4.20 -14.61 -10.17
C LEU A 222 2.98 -14.82 -11.07
N LYS A 223 2.55 -13.81 -11.84
CA LYS A 223 1.28 -13.82 -12.56
C LYS A 223 1.07 -15.05 -13.42
N ASP A 224 2.05 -15.46 -14.21
CA ASP A 224 1.87 -16.55 -15.18
C ASP A 224 1.79 -17.93 -14.51
N GLU A 225 2.46 -18.11 -13.37
CA GLU A 225 2.42 -19.34 -12.57
C GLU A 225 1.16 -19.38 -11.67
N TYR A 226 0.88 -18.27 -10.98
CA TYR A 226 -0.11 -18.22 -9.90
C TYR A 226 -1.50 -17.76 -10.34
N ALA A 227 -1.57 -16.83 -11.30
CA ALA A 227 -2.82 -16.19 -11.74
C ALA A 227 -2.90 -16.02 -13.26
N PRO A 228 -2.69 -17.12 -14.05
CA PRO A 228 -2.64 -17.05 -15.53
C PRO A 228 -3.92 -16.49 -16.15
N GLU A 229 -5.07 -16.64 -15.48
CA GLU A 229 -6.38 -16.21 -15.96
C GLU A 229 -6.61 -14.69 -15.85
N LEU A 230 -5.83 -13.96 -15.03
CA LEU A 230 -6.02 -12.52 -14.87
C LEU A 230 -5.52 -11.76 -16.11
N PRO A 231 -6.37 -10.96 -16.77
CA PRO A 231 -6.01 -10.21 -17.98
C PRO A 231 -5.20 -8.94 -17.65
N ILE A 232 -4.06 -9.09 -16.98
CA ILE A 232 -3.18 -7.97 -16.60
C ILE A 232 -2.49 -7.43 -17.86
N LYS A 233 -2.75 -6.15 -18.18
CA LYS A 233 -2.26 -5.45 -19.36
C LYS A 233 -0.92 -4.74 -19.14
N GLY A 234 -0.57 -4.50 -17.89
CA GLY A 234 0.70 -3.89 -17.51
C GLY A 234 0.83 -3.71 -16.01
N VAL A 235 2.06 -3.58 -15.55
CA VAL A 235 2.43 -3.35 -14.16
C VAL A 235 3.33 -2.12 -14.05
N ALA A 236 2.96 -1.16 -13.19
CA ALA A 236 3.80 -0.01 -12.86
C ALA A 236 4.39 -0.22 -11.45
N ALA A 237 5.71 -0.37 -11.37
CA ALA A 237 6.43 -0.68 -10.16
C ALA A 237 7.53 0.36 -9.89
N GLY A 238 7.32 1.21 -8.90
CA GLY A 238 8.26 2.28 -8.55
C GLY A 238 8.95 2.07 -7.22
N GLY A 239 10.18 2.59 -7.05
CA GLY A 239 10.93 2.52 -5.81
C GLY A 239 11.13 1.08 -5.33
N VAL A 240 11.38 0.15 -6.26
CA VAL A 240 11.35 -1.31 -6.01
C VAL A 240 12.56 -1.75 -5.19
N ALA A 241 12.33 -2.38 -4.04
CA ALA A 241 13.34 -3.09 -3.26
C ALA A 241 13.49 -4.52 -3.83
N ALA A 242 14.30 -4.65 -4.88
CA ALA A 242 14.41 -5.90 -5.63
C ALA A 242 15.32 -6.92 -4.95
N ASP A 243 16.35 -6.47 -4.25
CA ASP A 243 17.28 -7.30 -3.48
C ASP A 243 17.34 -6.83 -2.03
N LEU A 244 16.72 -7.60 -1.14
CA LEU A 244 16.60 -7.22 0.27
C LEU A 244 17.94 -7.29 1.00
N SER A 245 18.95 -8.02 0.49
CA SER A 245 20.30 -8.02 1.07
C SER A 245 20.97 -6.67 0.83
N GLU A 246 20.94 -6.16 -0.40
CA GLU A 246 21.48 -4.84 -0.73
C GLU A 246 20.73 -3.71 0.00
N VAL A 247 19.39 -3.83 0.12
CA VAL A 247 18.56 -2.86 0.86
C VAL A 247 18.89 -2.89 2.36
N ALA A 248 19.10 -4.08 2.94
CA ALA A 248 19.48 -4.21 4.34
C ALA A 248 20.84 -3.55 4.64
N GLU A 249 21.84 -3.76 3.78
CA GLU A 249 23.14 -3.11 3.90
C GLU A 249 23.03 -1.58 3.81
N HIS A 250 22.18 -1.08 2.91
CA HIS A 250 21.94 0.36 2.75
C HIS A 250 21.24 0.99 3.96
N LEU A 251 20.27 0.28 4.56
CA LEU A 251 19.51 0.77 5.70
C LEU A 251 20.26 0.64 7.03
N ASP A 252 21.20 -0.28 7.16
CA ASP A 252 21.95 -0.49 8.42
C ASP A 252 22.83 0.71 8.74
N GLY A 253 22.54 1.40 9.84
CA GLY A 253 23.20 2.64 10.24
C GLY A 253 22.63 3.91 9.62
N SER A 254 21.57 3.80 8.79
CA SER A 254 20.92 4.95 8.16
C SER A 254 19.88 5.62 9.05
N LEU A 255 19.34 6.74 8.58
CA LEU A 255 18.17 7.42 9.18
C LEU A 255 16.94 6.50 9.22
N PHE A 256 16.82 5.56 8.27
CA PHE A 256 15.66 4.71 8.03
C PHE A 256 15.86 3.28 8.53
N PHE A 257 16.78 3.07 9.45
CA PHE A 257 17.08 1.73 10.03
C PHE A 257 15.83 0.98 10.50
N ILE A 258 14.82 1.69 11.01
CA ILE A 258 13.57 1.06 11.51
C ILE A 258 12.89 0.17 10.45
N LEU A 259 13.02 0.51 9.17
CA LEU A 259 12.45 -0.29 8.06
C LEU A 259 13.16 -1.65 7.93
N LEU A 260 14.47 -1.70 8.17
CA LEU A 260 15.22 -2.96 8.21
C LEU A 260 14.74 -3.84 9.37
N GLY A 261 14.58 -3.25 10.56
CA GLY A 261 14.02 -3.96 11.72
C GLY A 261 12.62 -4.51 11.45
N ALA A 262 11.75 -3.70 10.85
CA ALA A 262 10.39 -4.11 10.46
C ALA A 262 10.41 -5.27 9.44
N ALA A 263 11.30 -5.25 8.45
CA ALA A 263 11.46 -6.33 7.49
C ALA A 263 11.92 -7.63 8.16
N ALA A 264 12.87 -7.55 9.10
CA ALA A 264 13.32 -8.72 9.86
C ALA A 264 12.18 -9.34 10.69
N VAL A 265 11.33 -8.53 11.32
CA VAL A 265 10.11 -8.98 12.02
C VAL A 265 9.11 -9.62 11.06
N GLY A 266 8.93 -9.07 9.87
CA GLY A 266 8.07 -9.65 8.83
C GLY A 266 8.56 -11.02 8.35
N PHE A 267 9.88 -11.20 8.23
CA PHE A 267 10.49 -12.50 7.91
C PHE A 267 10.33 -13.51 9.04
N ASP A 268 10.52 -13.11 10.30
CA ASP A 268 10.28 -13.96 11.48
C ASP A 268 8.84 -14.50 11.50
N SER A 269 7.87 -13.63 11.20
CA SER A 269 6.46 -14.02 11.09
C SER A 269 6.21 -15.03 9.96
N ALA A 270 6.77 -14.81 8.78
CA ALA A 270 6.56 -15.67 7.62
C ALA A 270 7.34 -17.00 7.71
N TYR A 271 8.51 -16.97 8.33
CA TYR A 271 9.46 -18.08 8.38
C TYR A 271 9.85 -18.40 9.84
N PRO A 272 8.95 -19.05 10.62
CA PRO A 272 9.23 -19.37 12.04
C PRO A 272 10.48 -20.23 12.25
N GLU A 273 11.02 -20.85 11.19
CA GLU A 273 12.32 -21.52 11.19
C GLU A 273 13.51 -20.57 11.24
N LEU A 274 13.29 -19.26 11.09
CA LEU A 274 14.32 -18.20 11.20
C LEU A 274 13.98 -17.26 12.36
N PRO A 275 14.12 -17.71 13.62
CA PRO A 275 13.69 -16.92 14.77
C PRO A 275 14.55 -15.65 14.90
N PHE A 276 14.01 -14.50 14.54
CA PHE A 276 14.66 -13.20 14.72
C PHE A 276 14.46 -12.68 16.15
N THR A 277 13.22 -12.74 16.63
CA THR A 277 12.83 -12.17 17.91
C THR A 277 13.51 -12.84 19.10
N GLU A 278 13.85 -14.13 19.02
CA GLU A 278 14.58 -14.88 20.05
C GLU A 278 16.02 -14.36 20.25
N HIS A 279 16.61 -13.79 19.20
CA HIS A 279 17.99 -13.28 19.23
C HIS A 279 18.11 -11.81 19.61
N LEU A 280 16.99 -11.12 19.86
CA LEU A 280 17.01 -9.73 20.32
C LEU A 280 17.67 -9.62 21.70
N ASN A 281 18.56 -8.66 21.84
CA ASN A 281 19.07 -8.24 23.13
C ASN A 281 18.03 -7.39 23.89
N ALA A 282 18.36 -6.84 25.05
CA ALA A 282 17.45 -6.04 25.85
C ALA A 282 16.99 -4.76 25.11
N ALA A 283 17.88 -4.11 24.35
CA ALA A 283 17.56 -2.93 23.56
C ALA A 283 16.63 -3.27 22.39
N GLY A 284 16.88 -4.42 21.72
CA GLY A 284 16.05 -4.89 20.62
C GLY A 284 14.62 -5.22 21.08
N ARG A 285 14.48 -5.91 22.21
CA ARG A 285 13.15 -6.17 22.80
C ARG A 285 12.42 -4.89 23.16
N ALA A 286 13.10 -3.92 23.76
CA ALA A 286 12.50 -2.63 24.10
C ALA A 286 12.05 -1.85 22.86
N LEU A 287 12.86 -1.83 21.78
CA LEU A 287 12.46 -1.20 20.53
C LEU A 287 11.26 -1.91 19.89
N MET A 288 11.24 -3.25 19.90
CA MET A 288 10.12 -4.01 19.37
C MET A 288 8.83 -3.75 20.13
N GLU A 289 8.88 -3.73 21.48
CA GLU A 289 7.73 -3.40 22.33
C GLU A 289 7.20 -1.98 22.04
N ASP A 290 8.09 -1.02 21.79
CA ASP A 290 7.75 0.39 21.51
C ASP A 290 7.22 0.61 20.07
N ALA A 291 7.62 -0.21 19.09
CA ALA A 291 7.37 0.06 17.67
C ALA A 291 6.48 -0.97 16.95
N GLN A 292 6.16 -2.12 17.56
CA GLN A 292 5.40 -3.19 16.90
C GLN A 292 3.99 -2.80 16.46
N ASP A 293 3.40 -1.83 17.14
CA ASP A 293 2.07 -1.30 16.82
C ASP A 293 2.11 0.03 16.05
N ASP A 294 3.30 0.50 15.66
CA ASP A 294 3.43 1.79 14.98
C ASP A 294 2.94 1.73 13.53
N CYS A 295 2.32 2.83 13.12
CA CYS A 295 2.22 3.15 11.71
C CYS A 295 3.49 3.86 11.22
N ILE A 296 3.67 3.90 9.88
CA ILE A 296 4.93 4.32 9.26
C ILE A 296 5.43 5.68 9.76
N VAL A 297 4.54 6.66 9.96
CA VAL A 297 4.94 8.01 10.38
C VAL A 297 5.57 7.98 11.78
N ASP A 298 4.99 7.22 12.70
CA ASP A 298 5.53 7.08 14.06
C ASP A 298 6.80 6.24 14.05
N ALA A 299 6.82 5.12 13.31
CA ALA A 299 7.98 4.26 13.18
C ALA A 299 9.21 5.01 12.66
N LEU A 300 9.03 5.86 11.64
CA LEU A 300 10.12 6.66 11.06
C LEU A 300 10.73 7.70 12.03
N THR A 301 10.15 7.92 13.20
CA THR A 301 10.75 8.77 14.24
C THR A 301 11.71 8.02 15.17
N LYS A 302 11.85 6.70 15.00
CA LYS A 302 12.57 5.82 15.93
C LYS A 302 13.85 5.26 15.33
N ALA A 303 14.80 4.92 16.20
CA ALA A 303 16.01 4.16 15.88
C ALA A 303 16.90 4.75 14.77
N HIS A 304 16.94 6.08 14.63
CA HIS A 304 17.77 6.78 13.65
C HIS A 304 19.25 6.44 13.82
N PHE A 305 19.95 6.14 12.70
CA PHE A 305 21.39 5.87 12.65
C PHE A 305 21.83 4.68 13.53
N LYS A 306 20.89 3.78 13.85
CA LYS A 306 21.18 2.54 14.58
C LYS A 306 21.55 1.43 13.61
N ARG A 307 22.24 0.41 14.16
CA ARG A 307 22.65 -0.78 13.43
C ARG A 307 21.97 -2.02 13.97
N MET A 308 21.87 -3.04 13.15
CA MET A 308 21.32 -4.33 13.57
C MET A 308 22.12 -4.91 14.75
N SER A 309 23.42 -4.70 14.78
CA SER A 309 24.31 -5.10 15.89
C SER A 309 24.02 -4.40 17.23
N ASP A 310 23.31 -3.27 17.24
CA ASP A 310 22.86 -2.63 18.48
C ASP A 310 21.73 -3.40 19.16
N TYR A 311 21.02 -4.25 18.41
CA TYR A 311 19.77 -4.91 18.83
C TYR A 311 19.84 -6.43 18.85
N LEU A 312 20.84 -7.03 18.20
CA LEU A 312 21.04 -8.48 18.14
C LEU A 312 22.31 -8.90 18.90
N ASN A 313 22.28 -10.12 19.45
CA ASN A 313 23.44 -10.74 20.04
C ASN A 313 24.32 -11.51 19.03
N VAL A 314 23.78 -11.75 17.82
CA VAL A 314 24.39 -12.52 16.74
C VAL A 314 24.14 -11.86 15.40
N ASP A 315 25.02 -12.08 14.44
CA ASP A 315 24.86 -11.60 13.07
C ASP A 315 23.95 -12.56 12.27
N LEU A 316 22.64 -12.42 12.45
CA LEU A 316 21.67 -13.31 11.83
C LEU A 316 21.58 -13.14 10.32
N LEU A 317 21.61 -11.92 9.82
CA LEU A 317 21.38 -11.64 8.39
C LEU A 317 22.43 -12.29 7.50
N ASN A 318 23.64 -12.52 8.03
CA ASN A 318 24.73 -13.17 7.32
C ASN A 318 24.80 -14.70 7.52
N THR A 319 23.84 -15.29 8.26
CA THR A 319 23.77 -16.75 8.35
C THR A 319 23.27 -17.38 7.04
N PRO A 320 23.69 -18.63 6.71
CA PRO A 320 23.26 -19.31 5.49
C PRO A 320 21.74 -19.40 5.34
N GLU A 321 21.03 -19.63 6.44
CA GLU A 321 19.58 -19.78 6.50
C GLU A 321 18.86 -18.47 6.14
N TRP A 322 19.30 -17.35 6.72
CA TRP A 322 18.77 -16.01 6.38
C TRP A 322 19.09 -15.65 4.94
N GLN A 323 20.33 -15.87 4.51
CA GLN A 323 20.75 -15.60 3.13
C GLN A 323 19.95 -16.42 2.10
N GLU A 324 19.59 -17.66 2.42
CA GLU A 324 18.70 -18.47 1.57
C GLU A 324 17.32 -17.81 1.41
N LYS A 325 16.70 -17.35 2.52
CA LYS A 325 15.38 -16.72 2.47
C LYS A 325 15.42 -15.34 1.83
N LEU A 326 16.46 -14.55 2.05
CA LEU A 326 16.65 -13.29 1.35
C LEU A 326 16.77 -13.52 -0.16
N ARG A 327 17.54 -14.50 -0.63
CA ARG A 327 17.60 -14.88 -2.06
C ARG A 327 16.25 -15.37 -2.60
N ALA A 328 15.49 -16.14 -1.82
CA ALA A 328 14.16 -16.59 -2.21
C ALA A 328 13.13 -15.45 -2.30
N ASN A 329 13.40 -14.32 -1.66
CA ASN A 329 12.60 -13.10 -1.69
C ASN A 329 13.23 -12.00 -2.57
N ARG A 330 14.16 -12.34 -3.46
CA ARG A 330 14.74 -11.45 -4.44
C ARG A 330 13.94 -11.49 -5.75
N LEU A 331 13.59 -10.33 -6.30
CA LEU A 331 13.02 -10.21 -7.64
C LEU A 331 14.06 -10.49 -8.73
N GLY A 332 13.64 -10.96 -9.87
CA GLY A 332 14.53 -11.42 -10.95
C GLY A 332 14.85 -12.91 -10.80
N GLY A 333 16.14 -13.27 -10.88
CA GLY A 333 16.58 -14.65 -10.63
C GLY A 333 16.06 -15.69 -11.64
N GLY A 334 15.78 -15.29 -12.89
CA GLY A 334 15.32 -16.17 -13.98
C GLY A 334 13.82 -16.12 -14.25
N ALA A 335 12.98 -15.67 -13.31
CA ALA A 335 11.57 -15.41 -13.58
C ALA A 335 11.38 -13.98 -14.12
N SER A 336 10.60 -13.83 -15.18
CA SER A 336 10.38 -12.56 -15.86
C SER A 336 8.91 -12.33 -16.18
N PRO A 337 8.39 -11.10 -15.99
CA PRO A 337 7.02 -10.76 -16.36
C PRO A 337 6.77 -10.93 -17.86
N SER A 338 5.64 -11.54 -18.22
CA SER A 338 5.18 -11.66 -19.63
C SER A 338 4.45 -10.40 -20.13
N MET A 339 3.89 -9.61 -19.20
CA MET A 339 3.23 -8.35 -19.53
C MET A 339 4.22 -7.18 -19.50
N PRO A 340 3.91 -6.05 -20.18
CA PRO A 340 4.72 -4.84 -20.09
C PRO A 340 4.86 -4.34 -18.66
N VAL A 341 6.07 -3.88 -18.30
CA VAL A 341 6.38 -3.30 -16.99
C VAL A 341 6.87 -1.86 -17.17
N PHE A 342 6.32 -0.93 -16.39
CA PHE A 342 6.88 0.39 -16.18
C PHE A 342 7.59 0.40 -14.83
N GLN A 343 8.91 0.27 -14.86
CA GLN A 343 9.76 0.35 -13.66
C GLN A 343 10.35 1.76 -13.55
N TYR A 344 10.24 2.38 -12.39
CA TYR A 344 10.72 3.75 -12.18
C TYR A 344 11.31 3.93 -10.78
N HIS A 345 12.23 4.90 -10.64
CA HIS A 345 12.97 5.10 -9.40
C HIS A 345 13.41 6.57 -9.24
N ALA A 346 13.67 7.03 -8.01
CA ALA A 346 14.39 8.26 -7.76
C ALA A 346 15.91 8.03 -7.97
N ILE A 347 16.63 8.96 -8.61
CA ILE A 347 18.09 8.80 -8.79
C ILE A 347 18.83 8.83 -7.45
N TYR A 348 18.34 9.66 -6.53
CA TYR A 348 18.94 9.88 -5.21
C TYR A 348 18.03 9.34 -4.11
N ASP A 349 17.55 8.13 -4.29
CA ASP A 349 16.68 7.45 -3.32
C ASP A 349 17.49 7.10 -2.07
N GLU A 350 17.14 7.68 -0.95
CA GLU A 350 17.85 7.52 0.33
C GLU A 350 17.36 6.34 1.17
N MET A 351 16.22 5.74 0.79
CA MET A 351 15.65 4.56 1.44
C MET A 351 15.96 3.27 0.68
N VAL A 352 15.79 3.31 -0.63
CA VAL A 352 15.95 2.15 -1.52
C VAL A 352 16.91 2.52 -2.63
N ASP A 353 18.20 2.17 -2.48
CA ASP A 353 19.21 2.50 -3.49
C ASP A 353 18.81 1.98 -4.87
N ALA A 354 18.97 2.82 -5.90
CA ALA A 354 18.53 2.51 -7.25
C ALA A 354 19.38 1.43 -7.94
N SER A 355 20.57 1.07 -7.42
CA SER A 355 21.48 0.10 -8.04
C SER A 355 20.85 -1.27 -8.22
N GLN A 356 20.18 -1.76 -7.17
CA GLN A 356 19.50 -3.06 -7.18
C GLN A 356 18.29 -3.09 -8.14
N ALA A 357 17.56 -1.95 -8.26
CA ALA A 357 16.48 -1.81 -9.23
C ALA A 357 16.99 -1.77 -10.68
N ARG A 358 18.15 -1.15 -10.92
CA ARG A 358 18.85 -1.20 -12.22
C ARG A 358 19.33 -2.61 -12.56
N THR A 359 19.71 -3.39 -11.56
CA THR A 359 20.07 -4.81 -11.72
C THR A 359 18.84 -5.60 -12.13
N LEU A 360 17.72 -5.45 -11.44
CA LEU A 360 16.44 -6.09 -11.81
C LEU A 360 16.02 -5.73 -13.25
N ARG A 361 16.14 -4.45 -13.63
CA ARG A 361 15.89 -4.02 -15.02
C ARG A 361 16.69 -4.85 -16.02
N ARG A 362 18.02 -4.97 -15.79
CA ARG A 362 18.89 -5.73 -16.70
C ARG A 362 18.49 -7.18 -16.80
N GLU A 363 18.12 -7.81 -15.68
CA GLU A 363 17.67 -9.20 -15.64
C GLU A 363 16.37 -9.41 -16.39
N TRP A 364 15.35 -8.59 -16.11
CA TRP A 364 14.06 -8.70 -16.79
C TRP A 364 14.16 -8.37 -18.29
N CYS A 365 14.94 -7.35 -18.66
CA CYS A 365 15.22 -7.05 -20.06
C CYS A 365 15.94 -8.19 -20.75
N GLY A 366 16.98 -8.75 -20.14
CA GLY A 366 17.72 -9.89 -20.66
C GLY A 366 16.87 -11.16 -20.82
N ALA A 367 15.85 -11.32 -19.99
CA ALA A 367 14.87 -12.40 -20.06
C ALA A 367 13.70 -12.12 -21.04
N GLY A 368 13.66 -10.96 -21.71
CA GLY A 368 12.69 -10.63 -22.73
C GLY A 368 11.45 -9.87 -22.28
N THR A 369 11.40 -9.39 -21.02
CA THR A 369 10.30 -8.53 -20.56
C THR A 369 10.31 -7.22 -21.34
N THR A 370 9.16 -6.80 -21.87
CA THR A 370 8.98 -5.46 -22.42
C THR A 370 8.91 -4.47 -21.25
N LEU A 371 10.01 -3.75 -21.03
CA LEU A 371 10.16 -2.90 -19.86
C LEU A 371 10.45 -1.46 -20.27
N ARG A 372 9.70 -0.50 -19.71
CA ARG A 372 10.01 0.92 -19.70
C ARG A 372 10.68 1.24 -18.38
N TRP A 373 11.88 1.80 -18.43
CA TRP A 373 12.61 2.33 -17.29
C TRP A 373 12.61 3.84 -17.30
N HIS A 374 12.36 4.46 -16.12
CA HIS A 374 12.51 5.90 -15.96
C HIS A 374 13.13 6.23 -14.60
N GLU A 375 14.14 7.08 -14.58
CA GLU A 375 14.74 7.64 -13.36
C GLU A 375 14.33 9.10 -13.23
N TYR A 376 13.71 9.42 -12.10
CA TYR A 376 13.34 10.79 -11.78
C TYR A 376 14.51 11.49 -11.08
N LEU A 377 14.90 12.67 -11.57
CA LEU A 377 15.88 13.56 -10.96
C LEU A 377 15.28 14.22 -9.71
N LEU A 378 14.85 13.40 -8.75
CA LEU A 378 14.29 13.86 -7.50
C LEU A 378 15.18 13.38 -6.35
N PRO A 379 15.39 14.23 -5.32
CA PRO A 379 16.40 13.97 -4.29
C PRO A 379 15.88 13.07 -3.16
N GLU A 380 14.68 12.47 -3.30
CA GLU A 380 14.05 11.84 -2.14
C GLU A 380 13.04 10.78 -2.59
N HIS A 381 12.97 9.69 -1.81
CA HIS A 381 12.14 8.50 -2.08
C HIS A 381 10.67 8.85 -2.33
N ALA A 382 10.02 9.54 -1.40
CA ALA A 382 8.58 9.81 -1.49
C ALA A 382 8.22 10.80 -2.61
N LEU A 383 9.09 11.76 -2.93
CA LEU A 383 8.87 12.72 -4.01
C LEU A 383 8.79 12.05 -5.39
N ALA A 384 9.49 10.93 -5.59
CA ALA A 384 9.42 10.21 -6.85
C ALA A 384 8.04 9.58 -7.08
N ALA A 385 7.36 9.14 -6.03
CA ALA A 385 5.98 8.65 -6.14
C ALA A 385 5.02 9.74 -6.64
N LEU A 386 5.17 10.96 -6.09
CA LEU A 386 4.37 12.12 -6.51
C LEU A 386 4.70 12.53 -7.94
N GLY A 387 6.00 12.62 -8.27
CA GLY A 387 6.46 13.00 -9.61
C GLY A 387 6.02 12.03 -10.70
N ALA A 388 6.00 10.74 -10.39
CA ALA A 388 5.64 9.68 -11.34
C ALA A 388 4.12 9.49 -11.51
N ALA A 389 3.28 10.03 -10.63
CA ALA A 389 1.85 9.70 -10.59
C ALA A 389 1.14 9.94 -11.93
N GLY A 390 1.44 11.04 -12.62
CA GLY A 390 0.88 11.35 -13.93
C GLY A 390 1.33 10.37 -15.02
N ASP A 391 2.62 10.04 -15.03
CA ASP A 391 3.24 9.12 -16.00
C ASP A 391 2.69 7.71 -15.83
N VAL A 392 2.59 7.22 -14.58
CA VAL A 392 1.99 5.92 -14.23
C VAL A 392 0.58 5.81 -14.76
N GLN A 393 -0.26 6.83 -14.48
CA GLN A 393 -1.66 6.81 -14.93
C GLN A 393 -1.78 6.89 -16.45
N SER A 394 -0.94 7.68 -17.11
CA SER A 394 -0.95 7.79 -18.57
C SER A 394 -0.48 6.48 -19.20
N TRP A 395 0.58 5.89 -18.66
CA TRP A 395 1.10 4.62 -19.15
C TRP A 395 0.08 3.48 -18.98
N LEU A 396 -0.60 3.38 -17.84
CA LEU A 396 -1.67 2.39 -17.63
C LEU A 396 -2.85 2.63 -18.57
N ALA A 397 -3.21 3.90 -18.85
CA ALA A 397 -4.29 4.22 -19.80
C ALA A 397 -3.99 3.67 -21.20
N ASP A 398 -2.75 3.82 -21.67
CA ASP A 398 -2.29 3.27 -22.95
C ASP A 398 -2.41 1.73 -22.97
N ARG A 399 -2.03 1.08 -21.87
CA ARG A 399 -2.17 -0.40 -21.74
C ARG A 399 -3.64 -0.83 -21.78
N PHE A 400 -4.53 -0.09 -21.13
CA PHE A 400 -5.97 -0.37 -21.16
C PHE A 400 -6.60 -0.08 -22.53
N ALA A 401 -6.05 0.87 -23.28
CA ALA A 401 -6.43 1.14 -24.66
C ALA A 401 -5.91 0.07 -25.65
N GLY A 402 -5.05 -0.85 -25.19
CA GLY A 402 -4.43 -1.87 -26.04
C GLY A 402 -3.24 -1.36 -26.86
N GLU A 403 -2.71 -0.18 -26.54
CA GLU A 403 -1.54 0.35 -27.19
C GLU A 403 -0.29 -0.48 -26.88
N ARG A 404 0.58 -0.65 -27.85
CA ARG A 404 1.80 -1.42 -27.68
C ARG A 404 2.84 -0.61 -26.87
N GLU A 405 3.47 -1.26 -25.90
CA GLU A 405 4.67 -0.75 -25.25
C GLU A 405 5.90 -1.16 -26.07
N ALA A 406 6.78 -0.22 -26.37
CA ALA A 406 8.04 -0.52 -27.05
C ALA A 406 9.15 -0.89 -26.05
N GLY A 407 9.04 -0.40 -24.82
CA GLY A 407 10.11 -0.49 -23.83
C GLY A 407 11.31 0.39 -24.16
N ASN A 408 12.29 0.38 -23.26
CA ASN A 408 13.60 1.01 -23.44
C ASN A 408 14.70 0.22 -22.72
N CYS A 409 14.60 -1.09 -22.83
CA CYS A 409 15.64 -2.01 -22.32
C CYS A 409 17.09 -1.73 -22.90
#